data_e0d614de4e7ea3b1c00a6eb360df5be8
#
_entry.id   e0d614de4e7ea3b1c00a6eb360df5be8
#
_cell.length_a   1.000
_cell.length_b   1.000
_cell.length_c   1.000
_cell.angle_alpha   90.00
_cell.angle_beta   90.00
_cell.angle_gamma   90.00
#
_symmetry.space_group_name_H-M   'P 1'
#
loop_
_entity.id
_entity.type
_entity.pdbx_description
1 polymer ?
#
loop_
_entity_poly.entity_id
_entity_poly.type
_entity_poly.pdbx_seq_one_letter_code
_entity_poly.pdbx_strand_id
1 'polypeptide(L)'
;YMIAHGRRVVVTAAHVVRNESVMAIDGRDGETVVGQVAFIDHGIDIAFIVVPEIETRTAVRYRPQRRYDERLVGTTLTYTGFPSHHDLLTIRGYVSSIEKEHIVTNMFGWFGSSGSGVFDQQGRYLGIVSGIDVGTMGFGVRIPLESIVWVAPVSKLDHEMVKIRIITSVVPQTLNAFPGARAPRRGGLRD
;
A
#
# COMPACT_ATOMS: atom_id res chain seq x y z
N TYR A 1 4.35 6.09 -2.27
CA TYR A 1 5.22 6.62 -3.32
C TYR A 1 6.63 6.72 -2.79
N MET A 2 7.57 6.07 -3.47
CA MET A 2 8.93 5.84 -2.96
C MET A 2 9.98 5.94 -4.07
N ILE A 3 11.25 6.16 -3.66
CA ILE A 3 12.42 5.92 -4.50
C ILE A 3 13.00 4.56 -4.14
N ALA A 4 12.93 3.60 -5.06
CA ALA A 4 13.52 2.27 -4.93
C ALA A 4 14.45 2.01 -6.12
N HIS A 5 15.69 1.59 -5.85
CA HIS A 5 16.70 1.28 -6.87
C HIS A 5 16.88 2.39 -7.93
N GLY A 6 16.81 3.65 -7.51
CA GLY A 6 16.93 4.81 -8.39
C GLY A 6 15.69 5.13 -9.24
N ARG A 7 14.59 4.43 -9.04
CA ARG A 7 13.32 4.63 -9.76
C ARG A 7 12.23 5.09 -8.82
N ARG A 8 11.28 5.85 -9.35
CA ARG A 8 10.05 6.23 -8.63
C ARG A 8 9.05 5.08 -8.73
N VAL A 9 8.54 4.64 -7.59
CA VAL A 9 7.60 3.52 -7.49
C VAL A 9 6.44 3.85 -6.56
N VAL A 10 5.28 3.33 -6.88
CA VAL A 10 4.17 3.18 -5.95
C VAL A 10 4.15 1.71 -5.53
N VAL A 11 4.07 1.46 -4.23
CA VAL A 11 3.87 0.11 -3.68
C VAL A 11 2.45 0.03 -3.17
N THR A 12 1.75 -1.03 -3.52
CA THR A 12 0.34 -1.24 -3.17
C THR A 12 0.05 -2.75 -3.00
N ALA A 13 -1.20 -3.09 -2.66
CA ALA A 13 -1.62 -4.48 -2.57
C ALA A 13 -1.83 -5.10 -3.96
N ALA A 14 -1.44 -6.37 -4.12
CA ALA A 14 -1.61 -7.08 -5.38
C ALA A 14 -3.10 -7.23 -5.75
N HIS A 15 -3.99 -7.43 -4.76
CA HIS A 15 -5.43 -7.52 -5.00
C HIS A 15 -6.05 -6.21 -5.52
N VAL A 16 -5.42 -5.05 -5.28
CA VAL A 16 -5.83 -3.75 -5.84
C VAL A 16 -5.45 -3.66 -7.31
N VAL A 17 -4.26 -4.13 -7.66
CA VAL A 17 -3.74 -4.12 -9.04
C VAL A 17 -4.38 -5.24 -9.87
N ARG A 18 -4.71 -6.36 -9.24
CA ARG A 18 -5.21 -7.57 -9.93
C ARG A 18 -4.20 -8.08 -10.96
N ASN A 19 -4.60 -8.11 -12.24
CA ASN A 19 -3.76 -8.57 -13.36
C ASN A 19 -3.48 -7.43 -14.35
N GLU A 20 -3.69 -6.19 -13.93
CA GLU A 20 -3.44 -5.04 -14.80
C GLU A 20 -1.93 -4.85 -15.03
N SER A 21 -1.57 -4.47 -16.23
CA SER A 21 -0.18 -4.11 -16.57
C SER A 21 0.11 -2.62 -16.41
N VAL A 22 -0.95 -1.80 -16.37
CA VAL A 22 -0.86 -0.35 -16.28
C VAL A 22 -1.92 0.17 -15.30
N MET A 23 -1.56 1.15 -14.48
CA MET A 23 -2.44 1.75 -13.48
C MET A 23 -2.44 3.27 -13.58
N ALA A 24 -3.63 3.87 -13.49
CA ALA A 24 -3.75 5.30 -13.22
C ALA A 24 -3.57 5.54 -11.71
N ILE A 25 -2.78 6.54 -11.37
CA ILE A 25 -2.43 6.87 -9.98
C ILE A 25 -2.69 8.34 -9.76
N ASP A 26 -3.58 8.62 -8.82
CA ASP A 26 -3.94 9.99 -8.47
C ASP A 26 -2.98 10.57 -7.43
N GLY A 27 -2.41 11.71 -7.75
CA GLY A 27 -1.68 12.57 -6.85
C GLY A 27 -2.63 13.41 -5.98
N ARG A 28 -2.28 14.69 -5.79
CA ARG A 28 -3.17 15.70 -5.20
C ARG A 28 -3.67 16.62 -6.31
N ASP A 29 -4.63 17.48 -5.96
CA ASP A 29 -5.06 18.60 -6.80
C ASP A 29 -5.47 18.22 -8.23
N GLY A 30 -5.92 16.96 -8.42
CA GLY A 30 -6.35 16.44 -9.72
C GLY A 30 -5.22 15.93 -10.61
N GLU A 31 -4.00 15.87 -10.12
CA GLU A 31 -2.90 15.20 -10.82
C GLU A 31 -3.18 13.71 -10.97
N THR A 32 -3.01 13.17 -12.17
CA THR A 32 -3.07 11.73 -12.43
C THR A 32 -1.87 11.34 -13.30
N VAL A 33 -1.13 10.34 -12.88
CA VAL A 33 -0.03 9.75 -13.65
C VAL A 33 -0.37 8.31 -14.02
N VAL A 34 0.23 7.84 -15.11
CA VAL A 34 0.12 6.44 -15.53
C VAL A 34 1.38 5.71 -15.10
N GLY A 35 1.22 4.61 -14.37
CA GLY A 35 2.31 3.75 -13.94
C GLY A 35 2.28 2.38 -14.61
N GLN A 36 3.46 1.80 -14.83
CA GLN A 36 3.60 0.43 -15.31
C GLN A 36 3.79 -0.51 -14.12
N VAL A 37 3.00 -1.55 -14.05
CA VAL A 37 3.16 -2.61 -13.06
C VAL A 37 4.43 -3.40 -13.38
N ALA A 38 5.43 -3.27 -12.50
CA ALA A 38 6.73 -3.88 -12.65
C ALA A 38 6.79 -5.27 -12.02
N PHE A 39 6.10 -5.45 -10.91
CA PHE A 39 6.15 -6.68 -10.12
C PHE A 39 4.84 -6.87 -9.37
N ILE A 40 4.35 -8.11 -9.34
CA ILE A 40 3.20 -8.54 -8.53
C ILE A 40 3.56 -9.86 -7.86
N ASP A 41 3.26 -9.95 -6.57
CA ASP A 41 3.28 -11.19 -5.81
C ASP A 41 1.91 -11.38 -5.14
N HIS A 42 1.10 -12.27 -5.67
CA HIS A 42 -0.23 -12.57 -5.13
C HIS A 42 -0.16 -13.40 -3.84
N GLY A 43 0.92 -14.15 -3.62
CA GLY A 43 1.12 -14.95 -2.41
C GLY A 43 1.38 -14.10 -1.17
N ILE A 44 2.12 -13.00 -1.35
CA ILE A 44 2.43 -12.02 -0.29
C ILE A 44 1.44 -10.85 -0.33
N ASP A 45 0.73 -10.66 -1.43
CA ASP A 45 -0.20 -9.55 -1.70
C ASP A 45 0.49 -8.19 -1.87
N ILE A 46 1.62 -8.13 -2.57
CA ILE A 46 2.35 -6.87 -2.82
C ILE A 46 2.56 -6.66 -4.32
N ALA A 47 2.40 -5.41 -4.77
CA ALA A 47 2.72 -4.99 -6.12
C ALA A 47 3.59 -3.72 -6.13
N PHE A 48 4.50 -3.63 -7.11
CA PHE A 48 5.32 -2.45 -7.39
C PHE A 48 4.97 -1.90 -8.76
N ILE A 49 4.70 -0.60 -8.81
CA ILE A 49 4.32 0.13 -10.01
C ILE A 49 5.38 1.20 -10.25
N VAL A 50 6.08 1.14 -11.38
CA VAL A 50 7.02 2.19 -11.78
C VAL A 50 6.23 3.35 -12.37
N VAL A 51 6.52 4.56 -11.88
CA VAL A 51 5.77 5.77 -12.22
C VAL A 51 6.70 6.90 -12.64
N PRO A 52 6.22 7.88 -13.41
CA PRO A 52 6.91 9.16 -13.59
C PRO A 52 6.93 9.93 -12.26
N GLU A 53 7.42 11.15 -12.27
CA GLU A 53 7.29 12.04 -11.12
C GLU A 53 5.82 12.34 -10.83
N ILE A 54 5.44 12.26 -9.56
CA ILE A 54 4.16 12.74 -9.06
C ILE A 54 4.48 14.08 -8.38
N GLU A 55 4.22 15.18 -9.08
CA GLU A 55 4.67 16.51 -8.66
C GLU A 55 4.05 16.97 -7.34
N THR A 56 2.82 16.55 -7.11
CA THR A 56 2.06 16.89 -5.89
C THR A 56 2.41 16.03 -4.68
N ARG A 57 3.39 15.10 -4.81
CA ARG A 57 3.78 14.17 -3.74
C ARG A 57 5.30 14.10 -3.58
N THR A 58 5.75 14.04 -2.35
CA THR A 58 7.16 13.77 -2.05
C THR A 58 7.40 12.28 -1.91
N ALA A 59 8.33 11.76 -2.70
CA ALA A 59 8.72 10.35 -2.62
C ALA A 59 9.56 10.09 -1.36
N VAL A 60 9.24 9.05 -0.61
CA VAL A 60 10.06 8.58 0.50
C VAL A 60 11.10 7.57 0.00
N ARG A 61 12.19 7.41 0.72
CA ARG A 61 13.22 6.43 0.37
C ARG A 61 12.75 5.02 0.75
N TYR A 62 12.82 4.08 -0.18
CA TYR A 62 12.56 2.66 0.11
C TYR A 62 13.65 2.09 1.02
N ARG A 63 13.31 1.76 2.25
CA ARG A 63 14.17 1.19 3.28
C ARG A 63 13.50 -0.04 3.88
N PRO A 64 13.54 -1.19 3.19
CA PRO A 64 12.78 -2.37 3.61
C PRO A 64 13.29 -2.93 4.93
N GLN A 65 12.36 -3.27 5.82
CA GLN A 65 12.63 -4.13 6.98
C GLN A 65 12.97 -5.52 6.46
N ARG A 66 14.13 -6.05 6.86
CA ARG A 66 14.62 -7.37 6.44
C ARG A 66 14.26 -8.49 7.41
N ARG A 67 13.89 -8.14 8.62
CA ARG A 67 13.55 -9.09 9.67
C ARG A 67 12.10 -9.54 9.53
N TYR A 68 11.87 -10.82 9.74
CA TYR A 68 10.56 -11.44 9.82
C TYR A 68 10.57 -12.51 10.91
N ASP A 69 10.57 -12.07 12.17
CA ASP A 69 10.59 -12.95 13.35
C ASP A 69 9.91 -12.27 14.54
N GLU A 70 9.70 -13.02 15.61
CA GLU A 70 9.00 -12.58 16.82
C GLU A 70 9.61 -11.34 17.49
N ARG A 71 10.87 -11.02 17.22
CA ARG A 71 11.51 -9.79 17.73
C ARG A 71 10.90 -8.51 17.18
N LEU A 72 10.03 -8.62 16.18
CA LEU A 72 9.22 -7.48 15.72
C LEU A 72 8.01 -7.22 16.61
N VAL A 73 7.54 -8.20 17.41
CA VAL A 73 6.38 -8.03 18.29
C VAL A 73 6.63 -6.86 19.27
N GLY A 74 5.63 -6.01 19.43
CA GLY A 74 5.71 -4.78 20.20
C GLY A 74 6.35 -3.60 19.47
N THR A 75 6.89 -3.79 18.24
CA THR A 75 7.39 -2.66 17.43
C THR A 75 6.25 -1.72 17.08
N THR A 76 6.43 -0.44 17.39
CA THR A 76 5.45 0.60 17.02
C THR A 76 5.46 0.84 15.52
N LEU A 77 4.28 0.89 14.94
CA LEU A 77 4.03 1.07 13.52
C LEU A 77 3.16 2.29 13.26
N THR A 78 3.30 2.83 12.07
CA THR A 78 2.44 3.90 11.55
C THR A 78 2.14 3.64 10.08
N TYR A 79 0.90 3.85 9.67
CA TYR A 79 0.55 3.98 8.26
C TYR A 79 -0.31 5.23 8.05
N THR A 80 -0.32 5.71 6.81
CA THR A 80 -1.17 6.83 6.39
C THR A 80 -1.94 6.40 5.15
N GLY A 81 -3.26 6.53 5.17
CA GLY A 81 -4.15 6.03 4.12
C GLY A 81 -5.54 6.66 4.18
N PHE A 82 -6.49 6.06 3.47
CA PHE A 82 -7.86 6.57 3.29
C PHE A 82 -8.94 5.59 3.78
N PRO A 83 -8.87 5.08 5.03
CA PRO A 83 -9.86 4.14 5.52
C PRO A 83 -11.25 4.78 5.55
N SER A 84 -12.27 3.98 5.20
CA SER A 84 -13.69 4.37 5.29
C SER A 84 -14.05 5.67 4.53
N HIS A 85 -13.38 5.92 3.41
CA HIS A 85 -13.58 7.13 2.59
C HIS A 85 -13.27 8.47 3.30
N HIS A 86 -12.65 8.43 4.46
CA HIS A 86 -12.11 9.63 5.10
C HIS A 86 -10.99 10.23 4.25
N ASP A 87 -10.70 11.50 4.50
CA ASP A 87 -9.46 12.11 4.06
C ASP A 87 -8.26 11.38 4.67
N LEU A 88 -7.07 11.74 4.23
CA LEU A 88 -5.84 11.09 4.65
C LEU A 88 -5.71 10.99 6.18
N LEU A 89 -5.84 9.78 6.72
CA LEU A 89 -5.67 9.49 8.15
C LEU A 89 -4.32 8.87 8.41
N THR A 90 -3.68 9.28 9.51
CA THR A 90 -2.48 8.65 10.04
C THR A 90 -2.86 7.81 11.25
N ILE A 91 -2.59 6.51 11.19
CA ILE A 91 -2.96 5.52 12.18
C ILE A 91 -1.70 4.90 12.77
N ARG A 92 -1.68 4.74 14.08
CA ARG A 92 -0.57 4.19 14.83
C ARG A 92 -1.02 2.99 15.65
N GLY A 93 -0.14 2.02 15.77
CA GLY A 93 -0.29 0.83 16.59
C GLY A 93 1.02 0.10 16.72
N TYR A 94 0.98 -1.20 16.93
CA TYR A 94 2.17 -2.03 17.03
C TYR A 94 1.95 -3.42 16.47
N VAL A 95 3.06 -4.15 16.26
CA VAL A 95 3.03 -5.56 15.87
C VAL A 95 2.50 -6.38 17.04
N SER A 96 1.42 -7.11 16.81
CA SER A 96 0.80 -8.01 17.78
C SER A 96 1.32 -9.45 17.64
N SER A 97 1.54 -9.91 16.39
CA SER A 97 2.03 -11.26 16.10
C SER A 97 2.72 -11.31 14.74
N ILE A 98 3.57 -12.30 14.56
CA ILE A 98 4.16 -12.67 13.27
C ILE A 98 3.58 -14.03 12.89
N GLU A 99 2.81 -14.06 11.83
CA GLU A 99 2.23 -15.28 11.29
C GLU A 99 2.95 -15.72 10.01
N LYS A 100 2.58 -16.89 9.50
CA LYS A 100 3.28 -17.48 8.34
C LYS A 100 3.26 -16.56 7.12
N GLU A 101 2.15 -15.90 6.84
CA GLU A 101 1.93 -15.14 5.59
C GLU A 101 1.94 -13.62 5.82
N HIS A 102 1.67 -13.14 7.03
CA HIS A 102 1.50 -11.72 7.31
C HIS A 102 1.91 -11.33 8.74
N ILE A 103 2.09 -10.05 8.95
CA ILE A 103 2.26 -9.43 10.26
C ILE A 103 0.88 -9.01 10.76
N VAL A 104 0.51 -9.47 11.94
CA VAL A 104 -0.72 -9.05 12.61
C VAL A 104 -0.43 -7.82 13.46
N THR A 105 -1.28 -6.81 13.34
CA THR A 105 -1.13 -5.55 14.07
C THR A 105 -2.44 -5.17 14.76
N ASN A 106 -2.35 -4.31 15.77
CA ASN A 106 -3.52 -3.74 16.46
C ASN A 106 -3.91 -2.34 15.91
N MET A 107 -3.50 -2.03 14.70
CA MET A 107 -3.91 -0.78 14.05
C MET A 107 -5.39 -0.86 13.65
N PHE A 108 -6.03 0.30 13.54
CA PHE A 108 -7.33 0.37 12.88
C PHE A 108 -7.17 0.17 11.38
N GLY A 109 -8.07 -0.60 10.76
CA GLY A 109 -8.13 -0.79 9.32
C GLY A 109 -9.56 -0.89 8.83
N TRP A 110 -9.81 -0.40 7.63
CA TRP A 110 -11.10 -0.48 6.95
C TRP A 110 -10.91 -0.46 5.43
N PHE A 111 -12.00 -0.65 4.69
CA PHE A 111 -11.99 -0.49 3.24
C PHE A 111 -11.34 0.85 2.84
N GLY A 112 -10.41 0.82 1.89
CA GLY A 112 -9.59 1.97 1.50
C GLY A 112 -8.23 2.05 2.20
N SER A 113 -7.96 1.23 3.23
CA SER A 113 -6.63 1.11 3.83
C SER A 113 -5.66 0.26 3.00
N SER A 114 -6.17 -0.65 2.16
CA SER A 114 -5.36 -1.57 1.34
C SER A 114 -4.32 -0.83 0.51
N GLY A 115 -3.07 -1.33 0.54
CA GLY A 115 -1.94 -0.71 -0.15
C GLY A 115 -1.26 0.43 0.61
N SER A 116 -1.80 0.88 1.75
CA SER A 116 -1.15 1.89 2.59
C SER A 116 0.17 1.37 3.14
N GLY A 117 1.25 2.15 2.95
CA GLY A 117 2.59 1.77 3.41
C GLY A 117 2.74 1.83 4.92
N VAL A 118 3.26 0.77 5.52
CA VAL A 118 3.48 0.62 6.96
C VAL A 118 4.95 0.80 7.30
N PHE A 119 5.23 1.68 8.25
CA PHE A 119 6.58 2.05 8.68
C PHE A 119 6.75 1.89 10.18
N ASP A 120 7.97 1.55 10.61
CA ASP A 120 8.36 1.65 12.00
C ASP A 120 8.87 3.05 12.38
N GLN A 121 9.18 3.24 13.65
CA GLN A 121 9.67 4.52 14.19
C GLN A 121 11.03 4.97 13.61
N GLN A 122 11.80 4.06 13.01
CA GLN A 122 13.06 4.36 12.33
C GLN A 122 12.87 4.64 10.83
N GLY A 123 11.63 4.69 10.35
CA GLY A 123 11.30 4.89 8.95
C GLY A 123 11.65 3.68 8.06
N ARG A 124 11.77 2.49 8.64
CA ARG A 124 11.93 1.24 7.86
C ARG A 124 10.56 0.80 7.38
N TYR A 125 10.49 0.43 6.14
CA TYR A 125 9.28 -0.01 5.48
C TYR A 125 9.03 -1.50 5.76
N LEU A 126 7.96 -1.82 6.48
CA LEU A 126 7.60 -3.19 6.81
C LEU A 126 6.81 -3.86 5.69
N GLY A 127 5.94 -3.10 5.03
CA GLY A 127 5.03 -3.63 4.02
C GLY A 127 3.84 -2.71 3.79
N ILE A 128 2.74 -3.30 3.39
CA ILE A 128 1.49 -2.59 3.13
C ILE A 128 0.35 -3.20 3.94
N VAL A 129 -0.66 -2.38 4.23
CA VAL A 129 -1.94 -2.89 4.74
C VAL A 129 -2.56 -3.76 3.65
N SER A 130 -2.77 -5.04 3.94
CA SER A 130 -3.34 -6.02 3.03
C SER A 130 -4.81 -6.32 3.34
N GLY A 131 -5.16 -6.43 4.61
CA GLY A 131 -6.52 -6.77 5.01
C GLY A 131 -6.79 -6.54 6.49
N ILE A 132 -8.00 -6.89 6.87
CA ILE A 132 -8.45 -6.94 8.27
C ILE A 132 -8.96 -8.34 8.58
N ASP A 133 -8.87 -8.72 9.83
CA ASP A 133 -9.42 -10.02 10.26
C ASP A 133 -10.95 -10.03 10.26
N VAL A 134 -11.52 -11.21 10.19
CA VAL A 134 -12.98 -11.41 10.14
C VAL A 134 -13.39 -12.44 11.18
N GLY A 135 -13.98 -11.98 12.27
CA GLY A 135 -14.55 -12.84 13.27
C GLY A 135 -15.87 -13.48 12.82
N THR A 136 -16.23 -14.60 13.42
CA THR A 136 -17.53 -15.24 13.23
C THR A 136 -18.31 -15.20 14.53
N MET A 137 -19.46 -14.56 14.50
CA MET A 137 -20.43 -14.58 15.60
C MET A 137 -21.35 -15.79 15.50
N GLY A 138 -22.18 -16.01 16.51
CA GLY A 138 -23.22 -17.03 16.49
C GLY A 138 -24.07 -16.96 15.22
N PHE A 139 -24.59 -18.11 14.78
CA PHE A 139 -25.34 -18.28 13.52
C PHE A 139 -24.55 -18.00 12.23
N GLY A 140 -23.21 -18.03 12.28
CA GLY A 140 -22.35 -17.85 11.10
C GLY A 140 -22.23 -16.41 10.59
N VAL A 141 -22.69 -15.42 11.34
CA VAL A 141 -22.54 -14.00 10.97
C VAL A 141 -21.06 -13.60 11.02
N ARG A 142 -20.54 -13.12 9.91
CA ARG A 142 -19.16 -12.64 9.80
C ARG A 142 -19.10 -11.14 10.08
N ILE A 143 -18.17 -10.74 10.96
CA ILE A 143 -17.96 -9.35 11.31
C ILE A 143 -16.47 -8.98 11.08
N PRO A 144 -16.18 -7.82 10.50
CA PRO A 144 -14.82 -7.34 10.40
C PRO A 144 -14.28 -6.98 11.78
N LEU A 145 -13.06 -7.40 12.06
CA LEU A 145 -12.31 -7.04 13.27
C LEU A 145 -11.35 -5.89 12.89
N GLU A 146 -11.88 -4.70 12.84
CA GLU A 146 -11.22 -3.50 12.33
C GLU A 146 -9.94 -3.09 13.09
N SER A 147 -9.75 -3.64 14.29
CA SER A 147 -8.53 -3.47 15.11
C SER A 147 -7.52 -4.61 14.97
N ILE A 148 -7.75 -5.56 14.06
CA ILE A 148 -6.82 -6.64 13.72
C ILE A 148 -6.49 -6.52 12.24
N VAL A 149 -5.36 -5.87 11.95
CA VAL A 149 -4.95 -5.54 10.58
C VAL A 149 -3.78 -6.41 10.16
N TRP A 150 -3.87 -6.96 8.97
CA TRP A 150 -2.82 -7.72 8.33
C TRP A 150 -1.93 -6.83 7.48
N VAL A 151 -0.62 -6.96 7.71
CA VAL A 151 0.40 -6.28 6.91
C VAL A 151 1.14 -7.31 6.08
N ALA A 152 1.10 -7.15 4.76
CA ALA A 152 1.87 -7.94 3.82
C ALA A 152 3.35 -7.55 3.92
N PRO A 153 4.26 -8.47 4.33
CA PRO A 153 5.63 -8.11 4.69
C PRO A 153 6.56 -8.08 3.49
N VAL A 154 7.23 -6.95 3.27
CA VAL A 154 8.25 -6.84 2.21
C VAL A 154 9.48 -7.72 2.46
N SER A 155 9.73 -8.12 3.69
CA SER A 155 10.87 -8.99 4.05
C SER A 155 10.79 -10.40 3.44
N LYS A 156 9.61 -10.81 2.97
CA LYS A 156 9.39 -12.10 2.30
C LYS A 156 9.57 -12.06 0.79
N LEU A 157 9.70 -10.88 0.21
CA LEU A 157 9.91 -10.72 -1.23
C LEU A 157 11.30 -11.18 -1.65
N ASP A 158 11.42 -11.72 -2.85
CA ASP A 158 12.70 -11.83 -3.56
C ASP A 158 13.14 -10.42 -3.99
N HIS A 159 13.95 -9.80 -3.16
CA HIS A 159 14.42 -8.43 -3.38
C HIS A 159 15.27 -8.25 -4.64
N GLU A 160 15.99 -9.28 -5.08
CA GLU A 160 16.77 -9.18 -6.32
C GLU A 160 15.82 -9.24 -7.53
N MET A 161 14.81 -10.09 -7.50
CA MET A 161 13.79 -10.11 -8.55
C MET A 161 13.04 -8.77 -8.60
N VAL A 162 12.58 -8.25 -7.45
CA VAL A 162 11.92 -6.94 -7.37
C VAL A 162 12.79 -5.85 -7.97
N LYS A 163 14.08 -5.81 -7.62
CA LYS A 163 15.06 -4.86 -8.16
C LYS A 163 15.20 -4.95 -9.68
N ILE A 164 15.37 -6.16 -10.20
CA ILE A 164 15.51 -6.38 -11.65
C ILE A 164 14.25 -5.89 -12.36
N ARG A 165 13.05 -6.27 -11.89
CA ARG A 165 11.79 -5.85 -12.47
C ARG A 165 11.60 -4.34 -12.47
N ILE A 166 11.91 -3.67 -11.37
CA ILE A 166 11.82 -2.21 -11.26
C ILE A 166 12.78 -1.52 -12.25
N ILE A 167 14.04 -1.98 -12.33
CA ILE A 167 15.06 -1.34 -13.19
C ILE A 167 14.73 -1.54 -14.68
N THR A 168 14.24 -2.72 -15.06
CA THR A 168 13.95 -3.06 -16.47
C THR A 168 12.59 -2.55 -16.96
N SER A 169 11.72 -2.11 -16.06
CA SER A 169 10.41 -1.57 -16.45
C SER A 169 10.56 -0.21 -17.14
N VAL A 170 9.71 0.01 -18.14
CA VAL A 170 9.64 1.29 -18.85
C VAL A 170 8.82 2.26 -18.01
N VAL A 171 9.31 3.48 -17.79
CA VAL A 171 8.47 4.56 -17.23
C VAL A 171 7.53 5.01 -18.34
N PRO A 172 6.21 4.91 -18.15
CA PRO A 172 5.28 5.49 -19.12
C PRO A 172 5.60 6.98 -19.28
N GLN A 173 5.64 7.44 -20.52
CA GLN A 173 5.68 8.90 -20.75
C GLN A 173 4.37 9.46 -20.19
N THR A 174 4.47 10.58 -19.50
CA THR A 174 3.28 11.30 -19.01
C THR A 174 2.37 11.52 -20.22
N LEU A 175 1.25 10.84 -20.25
CA LEU A 175 0.17 11.24 -21.17
C LEU A 175 -0.27 12.60 -20.66
N ASN A 176 0.12 13.64 -21.38
CA ASN A 176 -0.44 14.97 -21.16
C ASN A 176 -1.94 14.80 -20.98
N ALA A 177 -2.43 15.22 -19.82
CA ALA A 177 -3.78 15.00 -19.34
C ALA A 177 -4.79 14.94 -20.50
N PHE A 178 -5.56 13.86 -20.57
CA PHE A 178 -6.73 13.82 -21.44
C PHE A 178 -7.58 15.05 -21.12
N PRO A 179 -7.73 16.04 -22.02
CA PRO A 179 -8.61 17.17 -21.77
C PRO A 179 -10.04 16.63 -21.82
N GLY A 180 -10.60 16.29 -20.66
CA GLY A 180 -11.97 15.78 -20.59
C GLY A 180 -12.32 14.88 -19.41
N ALA A 181 -11.39 14.31 -18.70
CA ALA A 181 -11.67 13.53 -17.49
C ALA A 181 -11.93 14.48 -16.31
N ARG A 182 -13.11 15.05 -16.23
CA ARG A 182 -13.58 15.65 -14.96
C ARG A 182 -13.76 14.52 -13.98
N ALA A 183 -12.99 14.51 -12.89
CA ALA A 183 -13.26 13.67 -11.73
C ALA A 183 -14.74 13.83 -11.34
N PRO A 184 -15.45 12.74 -10.99
CA PRO A 184 -16.81 12.86 -10.49
C PRO A 184 -16.77 13.76 -9.25
N ARG A 185 -17.50 14.88 -9.30
CA ARG A 185 -17.67 15.76 -8.14
C ARG A 185 -18.22 14.89 -7.01
N ARG A 186 -17.45 14.74 -5.93
CA ARG A 186 -17.94 14.17 -4.68
C ARG A 186 -19.18 14.98 -4.29
N GLY A 187 -20.35 14.35 -4.39
CA GLY A 187 -21.60 14.94 -3.93
C GLY A 187 -21.47 15.17 -2.43
N GLY A 188 -21.31 16.42 -2.03
CA GLY A 188 -21.50 16.81 -0.65
C GLY A 188 -22.94 16.54 -0.29
N LEU A 189 -23.20 15.59 0.58
CA LEU A 189 -24.43 15.54 1.35
C LEU A 189 -24.41 16.82 2.20
N ARG A 190 -25.21 17.78 1.80
CA ARG A 190 -25.64 18.88 2.67
C ARG A 190 -26.83 18.37 3.44
N ASP A 191 -26.72 18.46 4.76
CA ASP A 191 -27.73 18.40 5.83
C ASP A 191 -28.50 17.09 5.99
#